data_0c1e90c21a6872292c2524ac701a70f9
#
_entry.id   0c1e90c21a6872292c2524ac701a70f9
#
_cell.length_a   1.000
_cell.length_b   1.000
_cell.length_c   1.000
_cell.angle_alpha   90.00
_cell.angle_beta   90.00
_cell.angle_gamma   90.00
#
_symmetry.space_group_name_H-M   'P 1'
#
loop_
_entity.id
_entity.type
_entity.pdbx_description
1 polymer ?
#
loop_
_entity_poly.entity_id
_entity_poly.type
_entity_poly.pdbx_seq_one_letter_code
_entity_poly.pdbx_strand_id
1 'polypeptide(L)'
;MVSKRVEVGPEDRAELERIVRSRRAERRMVERAEVVLAAAEGLPAREIAARVGCSEKLAGRWRARYERDGIDGLRDQPRSGRPLTHEAKTRALLIAKECTRPPETPAGQRRERWTHRELGEAVGMSESQAHVILSRAEIKPHRTEYWVMTDFDQPYFEERASEVCGLYLDPPGNALVLSIDEKTSIQAKGLARPDALPEAGKDARRDYEYTRNGTMNLFAALRVHSGEAHAMTSKTRNSQDLIRFLDEIDETVPPAAGRQIIAIMDNLSTHKSKETKAWLKTHPRWRFVFTPNHASWLNQVECFFSILARRVLAHGHFDTPEDLAEQMLAFVETRNQTATPFQWTYTGKVLGA
;
A
#
# COMPACT_ATOMS: atom_id res chain seq x y z
N MET A 1 35.13 42.06 -33.57
CA MET A 1 33.67 42.14 -33.49
C MET A 1 33.27 42.11 -32.02
N VAL A 2 32.58 43.17 -31.56
CA VAL A 2 32.07 43.19 -30.17
C VAL A 2 30.98 42.12 -30.07
N SER A 3 31.21 41.14 -29.21
CA SER A 3 30.19 40.07 -28.99
C SER A 3 28.96 40.69 -28.34
N LYS A 4 27.78 40.43 -28.85
CA LYS A 4 26.53 40.92 -28.25
C LYS A 4 26.45 40.42 -26.80
N ARG A 5 26.33 41.33 -25.87
CA ARG A 5 26.25 41.07 -24.43
C ARG A 5 24.96 40.30 -24.13
N VAL A 6 25.03 39.25 -23.29
CA VAL A 6 23.83 38.51 -22.83
C VAL A 6 23.19 39.34 -21.71
N GLU A 7 21.91 39.57 -21.83
CA GLU A 7 21.13 40.22 -20.77
C GLU A 7 20.75 39.20 -19.71
N VAL A 8 21.22 39.40 -18.48
CA VAL A 8 20.93 38.54 -17.34
C VAL A 8 20.21 39.40 -16.29
N GLY A 9 18.98 39.03 -16.02
CA GLY A 9 18.18 39.72 -14.98
C GLY A 9 18.81 39.60 -13.58
N PRO A 10 18.46 40.47 -12.64
CA PRO A 10 19.05 40.50 -11.30
C PRO A 10 18.79 39.18 -10.54
N GLU A 11 17.62 38.59 -10.69
CA GLU A 11 17.26 37.29 -10.05
C GLU A 11 18.08 36.15 -10.64
N ASP A 12 18.16 36.05 -11.96
CA ASP A 12 18.96 35.04 -12.64
C ASP A 12 20.44 35.16 -12.31
N ARG A 13 20.95 36.39 -12.20
CA ARG A 13 22.33 36.66 -11.82
C ARG A 13 22.63 36.15 -10.42
N ALA A 14 21.76 36.43 -9.45
CA ALA A 14 21.91 35.95 -8.09
C ALA A 14 21.91 34.41 -8.02
N GLU A 15 21.03 33.77 -8.79
CA GLU A 15 20.93 32.29 -8.85
C GLU A 15 22.17 31.68 -9.53
N LEU A 16 22.64 32.23 -10.66
CA LEU A 16 23.85 31.77 -11.34
C LEU A 16 25.08 31.89 -10.43
N GLU A 17 25.24 33.01 -9.71
CA GLU A 17 26.31 33.20 -8.75
C GLU A 17 26.19 32.21 -7.57
N ARG A 18 24.99 31.90 -7.11
CA ARG A 18 24.72 30.92 -6.09
C ARG A 18 25.18 29.52 -6.55
N ILE A 19 24.88 29.16 -7.79
CA ILE A 19 25.30 27.86 -8.40
C ILE A 19 26.83 27.80 -8.43
N VAL A 20 27.50 28.86 -8.88
CA VAL A 20 28.98 28.87 -8.98
C VAL A 20 29.65 28.76 -7.61
N ARG A 21 29.10 29.39 -6.56
CA ARG A 21 29.62 29.30 -5.18
C ARG A 21 29.29 27.96 -4.48
N SER A 22 28.34 27.18 -4.99
CA SER A 22 27.86 25.98 -4.33
C SER A 22 28.85 24.82 -4.43
N ARG A 23 29.29 24.29 -3.29
CA ARG A 23 30.10 23.07 -3.22
C ARG A 23 29.33 21.78 -3.54
N ARG A 24 27.99 21.85 -3.62
CA ARG A 24 27.11 20.71 -3.89
C ARG A 24 26.53 20.71 -5.31
N ALA A 25 26.73 21.77 -6.07
CA ALA A 25 26.26 21.84 -7.44
C ALA A 25 27.07 20.89 -8.34
N GLU A 26 26.41 20.29 -9.32
CA GLU A 26 27.11 19.46 -10.30
C GLU A 26 28.11 20.32 -11.08
N ARG A 27 29.35 19.84 -11.23
CA ARG A 27 30.42 20.57 -11.92
C ARG A 27 30.00 21.13 -13.28
N ARG A 28 29.27 20.33 -14.06
CA ARG A 28 28.77 20.76 -15.37
C ARG A 28 27.77 21.94 -15.29
N MET A 29 26.97 22.04 -14.20
CA MET A 29 26.07 23.16 -14.01
C MET A 29 26.83 24.43 -13.61
N VAL A 30 27.89 24.27 -12.80
CA VAL A 30 28.80 25.36 -12.46
C VAL A 30 29.48 25.92 -13.72
N GLU A 31 30.06 25.05 -14.57
CA GLU A 31 30.69 25.47 -15.84
C GLU A 31 29.71 26.23 -16.76
N ARG A 32 28.45 25.78 -16.82
CA ARG A 32 27.39 26.43 -17.62
C ARG A 32 27.01 27.79 -17.06
N ALA A 33 26.89 27.92 -15.75
CA ALA A 33 26.63 29.17 -15.07
C ALA A 33 27.77 30.17 -15.25
N GLU A 34 29.04 29.75 -15.16
CA GLU A 34 30.20 30.55 -15.42
C GLU A 34 30.25 31.09 -16.86
N VAL A 35 29.88 30.22 -17.85
CA VAL A 35 29.75 30.66 -19.26
C VAL A 35 28.76 31.80 -19.42
N VAL A 36 27.59 31.68 -18.77
CA VAL A 36 26.54 32.73 -18.88
C VAL A 36 26.95 34.02 -18.18
N LEU A 37 27.55 33.92 -16.99
CA LEU A 37 28.04 35.09 -16.26
C LEU A 37 29.14 35.84 -17.03
N ALA A 38 30.10 35.10 -17.62
CA ALA A 38 31.15 35.67 -18.47
C ALA A 38 30.59 36.30 -19.76
N ALA A 39 29.55 35.70 -20.34
CA ALA A 39 28.84 36.30 -21.48
C ALA A 39 28.07 37.58 -21.12
N ALA A 40 27.55 37.64 -19.90
CA ALA A 40 26.92 38.86 -19.36
C ALA A 40 27.93 40.00 -19.09
N GLU A 41 29.20 39.70 -18.89
CA GLU A 41 30.30 40.66 -18.83
C GLU A 41 30.69 41.21 -20.22
N GLY A 42 30.15 40.58 -21.31
CA GLY A 42 30.43 40.99 -22.68
C GLY A 42 31.64 40.30 -23.31
N LEU A 43 32.21 39.29 -22.68
CA LEU A 43 33.36 38.54 -23.20
C LEU A 43 33.01 37.79 -24.48
N PRO A 44 33.91 37.75 -25.47
CA PRO A 44 33.74 36.95 -26.68
C PRO A 44 33.88 35.45 -26.35
N ALA A 45 33.25 34.57 -27.17
CA ALA A 45 33.20 33.12 -26.92
C ALA A 45 34.61 32.50 -26.73
N ARG A 46 35.62 33.01 -27.39
CA ARG A 46 37.01 32.56 -27.25
C ARG A 46 37.57 32.81 -25.84
N GLU A 47 37.33 34.00 -25.29
CA GLU A 47 37.79 34.35 -23.95
C GLU A 47 37.00 33.61 -22.87
N ILE A 48 35.67 33.46 -23.06
CA ILE A 48 34.83 32.61 -22.21
C ILE A 48 35.36 31.18 -22.18
N ALA A 49 35.65 30.62 -23.35
CA ALA A 49 36.18 29.25 -23.47
C ALA A 49 37.50 29.06 -22.73
N ALA A 50 38.40 30.05 -22.85
CA ALA A 50 39.69 30.05 -22.14
C ALA A 50 39.53 30.18 -20.61
N ARG A 51 38.59 31.04 -20.14
CA ARG A 51 38.33 31.33 -18.71
C ARG A 51 37.68 30.13 -18.02
N VAL A 52 36.72 29.45 -18.67
CA VAL A 52 35.93 28.36 -18.09
C VAL A 52 36.55 26.97 -18.38
N GLY A 53 37.50 26.89 -19.31
CA GLY A 53 38.13 25.64 -19.69
C GLY A 53 37.28 24.76 -20.62
N CYS A 54 36.43 25.37 -21.46
CA CYS A 54 35.58 24.67 -22.40
C CYS A 54 35.90 25.02 -23.87
N SER A 55 35.18 24.43 -24.83
CA SER A 55 35.34 24.83 -26.25
C SER A 55 34.48 26.05 -26.58
N GLU A 56 34.94 26.89 -27.56
CA GLU A 56 34.14 28.02 -28.04
C GLU A 56 32.74 27.65 -28.51
N LYS A 57 32.62 26.50 -29.17
CA LYS A 57 31.33 25.93 -29.60
C LYS A 57 30.42 25.63 -28.42
N LEU A 58 30.96 25.15 -27.31
CA LEU A 58 30.22 24.84 -26.10
C LEU A 58 29.78 26.13 -25.40
N ALA A 59 30.69 27.12 -25.29
CA ALA A 59 30.36 28.46 -24.76
C ALA A 59 29.23 29.11 -25.55
N GLY A 60 29.31 29.11 -26.89
CA GLY A 60 28.26 29.61 -27.76
C GLY A 60 26.92 28.89 -27.57
N ARG A 61 26.94 27.56 -27.40
CA ARG A 61 25.73 26.74 -27.17
C ARG A 61 25.01 27.13 -25.86
N TRP A 62 25.74 27.23 -24.76
CA TRP A 62 25.14 27.51 -23.47
C TRP A 62 24.63 28.94 -23.39
N ARG A 63 25.34 29.86 -24.01
CA ARG A 63 24.86 31.23 -24.21
C ARG A 63 23.52 31.29 -24.94
N ALA A 64 23.42 30.65 -26.12
CA ALA A 64 22.20 30.62 -26.92
C ALA A 64 21.04 29.92 -26.21
N ARG A 65 21.32 28.87 -25.41
CA ARG A 65 20.29 28.19 -24.63
C ARG A 65 19.77 29.03 -23.49
N TYR A 66 20.65 29.77 -22.82
CA TYR A 66 20.23 30.71 -21.78
C TYR A 66 19.42 31.89 -22.38
N GLU A 67 19.86 32.45 -23.49
CA GLU A 67 19.10 33.52 -24.18
C GLU A 67 17.68 33.10 -24.58
N ARG A 68 17.47 31.84 -24.88
CA ARG A 68 16.18 31.29 -25.27
C ARG A 68 15.32 30.86 -24.09
N ASP A 69 15.87 30.11 -23.12
CA ASP A 69 15.16 29.35 -22.12
C ASP A 69 15.54 29.76 -20.67
N GLY A 70 16.36 30.81 -20.47
CA GLY A 70 16.83 31.22 -19.16
C GLY A 70 17.67 30.13 -18.45
N ILE A 71 17.62 30.11 -17.11
CA ILE A 71 18.35 29.14 -16.28
C ILE A 71 17.93 27.72 -16.60
N ASP A 72 16.65 27.44 -16.92
CA ASP A 72 16.19 26.10 -17.28
C ASP A 72 16.86 25.58 -18.56
N GLY A 73 17.27 26.49 -19.46
CA GLY A 73 18.08 26.18 -20.62
C GLY A 73 19.43 25.55 -20.30
N LEU A 74 19.94 25.74 -19.08
CA LEU A 74 21.22 25.15 -18.65
C LEU A 74 21.10 23.71 -18.15
N ARG A 75 19.89 23.23 -17.92
CA ARG A 75 19.65 21.83 -17.51
C ARG A 75 19.87 20.86 -18.66
N ASP A 76 20.27 19.62 -18.33
CA ASP A 76 20.38 18.55 -19.30
C ASP A 76 18.97 18.19 -19.84
N GLN A 77 18.86 18.15 -21.14
CA GLN A 77 17.64 17.67 -21.78
C GLN A 77 17.63 16.13 -21.86
N PRO A 78 16.45 15.51 -21.76
CA PRO A 78 16.34 14.08 -21.98
C PRO A 78 16.94 13.70 -23.34
N ARG A 79 17.78 12.68 -23.34
CA ARG A 79 18.33 12.16 -24.59
C ARG A 79 17.26 11.31 -25.26
N SER A 80 17.17 11.34 -26.59
CA SER A 80 16.21 10.56 -27.37
C SER A 80 16.33 9.04 -27.17
N GLY A 81 17.44 8.57 -26.61
CA GLY A 81 17.70 7.15 -26.40
C GLY A 81 17.79 6.35 -27.71
N ARG A 82 17.81 5.04 -27.59
CA ARG A 82 17.73 4.12 -28.75
C ARG A 82 16.31 4.16 -29.31
N PRO A 83 16.11 4.28 -30.63
CA PRO A 83 14.79 4.19 -31.24
C PRO A 83 14.06 2.91 -30.82
N LEU A 84 12.75 3.02 -30.60
CA LEU A 84 11.93 1.86 -30.25
C LEU A 84 11.90 0.90 -31.45
N THR A 85 12.19 -0.38 -31.20
CA THR A 85 12.22 -1.42 -32.24
C THR A 85 10.82 -1.73 -32.79
N HIS A 86 9.77 -1.52 -31.97
CA HIS A 86 8.38 -1.80 -32.33
C HIS A 86 7.53 -0.54 -32.21
N GLU A 87 6.65 -0.34 -33.16
CA GLU A 87 5.69 0.75 -33.21
C GLU A 87 4.74 0.71 -32.01
N ALA A 88 4.18 1.85 -31.65
CA ALA A 88 3.21 1.98 -30.56
C ALA A 88 2.00 1.05 -30.73
N LYS A 89 1.53 0.87 -31.97
CA LYS A 89 0.41 -0.01 -32.32
C LYS A 89 0.71 -1.48 -31.99
N THR A 90 1.90 -1.98 -32.33
CA THR A 90 2.31 -3.37 -32.03
C THR A 90 2.46 -3.60 -30.54
N ARG A 91 2.97 -2.60 -29.81
CA ARG A 91 3.07 -2.66 -28.35
C ARG A 91 1.70 -2.66 -27.67
N ALA A 92 0.77 -1.83 -28.14
CA ALA A 92 -0.60 -1.82 -27.65
C ALA A 92 -1.32 -3.15 -27.93
N LEU A 93 -1.11 -3.74 -29.11
CA LEU A 93 -1.67 -5.05 -29.48
C LEU A 93 -1.15 -6.17 -28.57
N LEU A 94 0.13 -6.16 -28.21
CA LEU A 94 0.72 -7.11 -27.26
C LEU A 94 0.01 -7.04 -25.89
N ILE A 95 -0.14 -5.83 -25.35
CA ILE A 95 -0.79 -5.60 -24.05
C ILE A 95 -2.27 -6.02 -24.13
N ALA A 96 -2.98 -5.61 -25.19
CA ALA A 96 -4.38 -5.99 -25.37
C ALA A 96 -4.55 -7.51 -25.45
N LYS A 97 -3.64 -8.20 -26.14
CA LYS A 97 -3.68 -9.67 -26.26
C LYS A 97 -3.42 -10.37 -24.92
N GLU A 98 -2.50 -9.87 -24.09
CA GLU A 98 -2.27 -10.40 -22.75
C GLU A 98 -3.50 -10.25 -21.85
N CYS A 99 -4.36 -9.25 -22.08
CA CYS A 99 -5.62 -9.09 -21.36
C CYS A 99 -6.70 -10.11 -21.77
N THR A 100 -6.46 -10.94 -22.78
CA THR A 100 -7.37 -12.00 -23.20
C THR A 100 -6.90 -13.37 -22.72
N ARG A 101 -7.79 -14.34 -22.67
CA ARG A 101 -7.39 -15.73 -22.42
C ARG A 101 -6.72 -16.33 -23.67
N PRO A 102 -5.70 -17.20 -23.48
CA PRO A 102 -5.15 -17.97 -24.59
C PRO A 102 -6.22 -18.88 -25.21
N PRO A 103 -6.12 -19.21 -26.49
CA PRO A 103 -7.00 -20.20 -27.10
C PRO A 103 -6.80 -21.58 -26.43
N GLU A 104 -7.82 -22.41 -26.51
CA GLU A 104 -7.71 -23.81 -26.11
C GLU A 104 -6.61 -24.52 -26.92
N THR A 105 -5.90 -25.43 -26.25
CA THR A 105 -4.92 -26.27 -26.98
C THR A 105 -5.65 -27.26 -27.91
N PRO A 106 -4.97 -27.81 -28.94
CA PRO A 106 -5.56 -28.85 -29.80
C PRO A 106 -6.14 -30.04 -29.05
N ALA A 107 -5.66 -30.31 -27.82
CA ALA A 107 -6.18 -31.35 -26.93
C ALA A 107 -7.35 -30.86 -26.05
N GLY A 108 -7.89 -29.65 -26.27
CA GLY A 108 -9.01 -29.09 -25.50
C GLY A 108 -8.67 -28.54 -24.13
N GLN A 109 -7.39 -28.36 -23.80
CA GLN A 109 -6.98 -27.79 -22.52
C GLN A 109 -7.20 -26.26 -22.52
N ARG A 110 -7.98 -25.78 -21.56
CA ARG A 110 -8.14 -24.36 -21.28
C ARG A 110 -6.97 -23.84 -20.46
N ARG A 111 -6.47 -22.66 -20.82
CA ARG A 111 -5.35 -22.00 -20.14
C ARG A 111 -5.77 -20.61 -19.69
N GLU A 112 -5.35 -20.24 -18.49
CA GLU A 112 -5.71 -18.96 -17.89
C GLU A 112 -4.77 -17.82 -18.34
N ARG A 113 -3.55 -18.14 -18.80
CA ARG A 113 -2.51 -17.14 -19.09
C ARG A 113 -1.73 -17.49 -20.35
N TRP A 114 -1.31 -16.45 -21.04
CA TRP A 114 -0.35 -16.52 -22.11
C TRP A 114 1.09 -16.68 -21.56
N THR A 115 1.94 -17.34 -22.31
CA THR A 115 3.39 -17.24 -22.13
C THR A 115 3.94 -16.05 -22.93
N HIS A 116 5.07 -15.47 -22.50
CA HIS A 116 5.69 -14.38 -23.25
C HIS A 116 6.12 -14.80 -24.68
N ARG A 117 6.48 -16.08 -24.86
CA ARG A 117 6.79 -16.66 -26.17
C ARG A 117 5.57 -16.59 -27.09
N GLU A 118 4.44 -17.14 -26.66
CA GLU A 118 3.20 -17.16 -27.45
C GLU A 118 2.70 -15.75 -27.76
N LEU A 119 2.80 -14.84 -26.81
CA LEU A 119 2.48 -13.43 -27.04
C LEU A 119 3.41 -12.80 -28.07
N GLY A 120 4.71 -13.06 -27.98
CA GLY A 120 5.69 -12.59 -28.93
C GLY A 120 5.40 -13.13 -30.34
N GLU A 121 5.20 -14.43 -30.50
CA GLU A 121 4.83 -15.09 -31.75
C GLU A 121 3.56 -14.47 -32.37
N ALA A 122 2.54 -14.23 -31.52
CA ALA A 122 1.26 -13.70 -31.96
C ALA A 122 1.30 -12.26 -32.49
N VAL A 123 2.33 -11.48 -32.16
CA VAL A 123 2.50 -10.07 -32.58
C VAL A 123 3.80 -9.82 -33.36
N GLY A 124 4.55 -10.90 -33.68
CA GLY A 124 5.78 -10.81 -34.48
C GLY A 124 6.98 -10.21 -33.75
N MET A 125 7.16 -10.54 -32.46
CA MET A 125 8.34 -10.11 -31.67
C MET A 125 8.95 -11.28 -30.89
N SER A 126 10.20 -11.09 -30.41
CA SER A 126 10.83 -12.10 -29.56
C SER A 126 10.22 -12.14 -28.16
N GLU A 127 10.34 -13.27 -27.49
CA GLU A 127 9.92 -13.47 -26.09
C GLU A 127 10.53 -12.41 -25.14
N SER A 128 11.82 -12.13 -25.29
CA SER A 128 12.52 -11.13 -24.49
C SER A 128 11.96 -9.72 -24.69
N GLN A 129 11.61 -9.36 -25.94
CA GLN A 129 11.00 -8.07 -26.24
C GLN A 129 9.59 -7.97 -25.65
N ALA A 130 8.78 -9.03 -25.78
CA ALA A 130 7.47 -9.12 -25.16
C ALA A 130 7.58 -8.94 -23.65
N HIS A 131 8.47 -9.67 -23.00
CA HIS A 131 8.73 -9.54 -21.56
C HIS A 131 9.10 -8.10 -21.14
N VAL A 132 10.03 -7.46 -21.84
CA VAL A 132 10.45 -6.07 -21.52
C VAL A 132 9.31 -5.08 -21.67
N ILE A 133 8.49 -5.22 -22.73
CA ILE A 133 7.35 -4.33 -22.95
C ILE A 133 6.30 -4.52 -21.83
N LEU A 134 5.93 -5.76 -21.52
CA LEU A 134 4.93 -6.08 -20.51
C LEU A 134 5.40 -5.72 -19.09
N SER A 135 6.69 -5.92 -18.77
CA SER A 135 7.24 -5.53 -17.47
C SER A 135 7.17 -4.02 -17.21
N ARG A 136 7.21 -3.21 -18.27
CA ARG A 136 7.11 -1.74 -18.21
C ARG A 136 5.69 -1.21 -18.38
N ALA A 137 4.74 -2.05 -18.79
CA ALA A 137 3.36 -1.65 -18.96
C ALA A 137 2.71 -1.33 -17.61
N GLU A 138 1.83 -0.34 -17.57
CA GLU A 138 1.04 0.01 -16.38
C GLU A 138 0.00 -1.06 -16.07
N ILE A 139 -0.61 -1.65 -17.11
CA ILE A 139 -1.55 -2.75 -17.00
C ILE A 139 -0.76 -4.04 -16.73
N LYS A 140 -1.13 -4.78 -15.69
CA LYS A 140 -0.49 -6.04 -15.25
C LYS A 140 -1.51 -7.19 -15.21
N PRO A 141 -2.01 -7.69 -16.35
CA PRO A 141 -3.08 -8.71 -16.40
C PRO A 141 -2.67 -10.04 -15.73
N HIS A 142 -1.36 -10.30 -15.64
CA HIS A 142 -0.81 -11.48 -14.94
C HIS A 142 -0.89 -11.39 -13.42
N ARG A 143 -1.17 -10.21 -12.85
CA ARG A 143 -1.41 -10.03 -11.42
C ARG A 143 -2.89 -10.20 -11.16
N THR A 144 -3.25 -11.24 -10.42
CA THR A 144 -4.63 -11.50 -10.02
C THR A 144 -4.72 -11.32 -8.52
N GLU A 145 -5.57 -10.43 -8.09
CA GLU A 145 -5.96 -10.30 -6.69
C GLU A 145 -7.35 -10.92 -6.52
N TYR A 146 -7.48 -11.79 -5.54
CA TYR A 146 -8.76 -12.37 -5.19
C TYR A 146 -9.41 -11.50 -4.14
N TRP A 147 -10.53 -10.90 -4.46
CA TRP A 147 -11.33 -10.13 -3.52
C TRP A 147 -12.80 -10.51 -3.64
N VAL A 148 -13.54 -10.29 -2.58
CA VAL A 148 -15.01 -10.33 -2.65
C VAL A 148 -15.46 -8.97 -3.15
N MET A 149 -16.14 -8.96 -4.30
CA MET A 149 -16.62 -7.72 -4.89
C MET A 149 -17.73 -7.15 -4.02
N THR A 150 -17.55 -5.94 -3.51
CA THR A 150 -18.59 -5.24 -2.78
C THR A 150 -19.66 -4.79 -3.78
N ASP A 151 -20.92 -5.17 -3.54
CA ASP A 151 -22.05 -4.65 -4.28
C ASP A 151 -22.42 -3.28 -3.71
N PHE A 152 -21.99 -2.22 -4.40
CA PHE A 152 -22.29 -0.85 -4.00
C PHE A 152 -23.75 -0.44 -4.27
N ASP A 153 -24.45 -1.16 -5.14
CA ASP A 153 -25.85 -0.91 -5.49
C ASP A 153 -26.84 -1.56 -4.49
N GLN A 154 -26.32 -2.28 -3.48
CA GLN A 154 -27.17 -2.86 -2.46
C GLN A 154 -27.94 -1.78 -1.68
N PRO A 155 -29.22 -2.01 -1.34
CA PRO A 155 -30.00 -1.07 -0.58
C PRO A 155 -29.33 -0.63 0.73
N TYR A 156 -29.31 0.67 0.98
CA TYR A 156 -28.74 1.26 2.20
C TYR A 156 -27.20 1.13 2.35
N PHE A 157 -26.46 0.85 1.26
CA PHE A 157 -24.99 0.76 1.34
C PHE A 157 -24.37 2.05 1.86
N GLU A 158 -24.68 3.18 1.20
CA GLU A 158 -24.12 4.49 1.58
C GLU A 158 -24.51 4.92 3.00
N GLU A 159 -25.76 4.66 3.39
CA GLU A 159 -26.25 4.99 4.73
C GLU A 159 -25.46 4.23 5.80
N ARG A 160 -25.31 2.91 5.65
CA ARG A 160 -24.58 2.06 6.59
C ARG A 160 -23.09 2.36 6.57
N ALA A 161 -22.49 2.54 5.40
CA ALA A 161 -21.08 2.89 5.28
C ALA A 161 -20.80 4.25 5.91
N SER A 162 -21.67 5.23 5.70
CA SER A 162 -21.56 6.57 6.31
C SER A 162 -21.74 6.52 7.83
N GLU A 163 -22.65 5.70 8.35
CA GLU A 163 -22.80 5.50 9.80
C GLU A 163 -21.53 4.92 10.40
N VAL A 164 -20.99 3.85 9.83
CA VAL A 164 -19.74 3.21 10.29
C VAL A 164 -18.56 4.19 10.22
N CYS A 165 -18.38 4.85 9.08
CA CYS A 165 -17.29 5.82 8.90
C CYS A 165 -17.44 7.03 9.83
N GLY A 166 -18.66 7.50 10.07
CA GLY A 166 -18.94 8.56 11.03
C GLY A 166 -18.47 8.21 12.44
N LEU A 167 -18.69 6.96 12.87
CA LEU A 167 -18.22 6.47 14.18
C LEU A 167 -16.69 6.38 14.27
N TYR A 168 -15.98 6.25 13.14
CA TYR A 168 -14.50 6.26 13.11
C TYR A 168 -13.93 7.67 13.08
N LEU A 169 -14.57 8.58 12.32
CA LEU A 169 -14.08 9.94 12.11
C LEU A 169 -14.41 10.87 13.29
N ASP A 170 -15.61 10.71 13.86
CA ASP A 170 -16.10 11.53 14.96
C ASP A 170 -16.90 10.67 15.96
N PRO A 171 -16.22 9.85 16.76
CA PRO A 171 -16.86 8.98 17.74
C PRO A 171 -17.56 9.81 18.82
N PRO A 172 -18.81 9.46 19.20
CA PRO A 172 -19.55 10.19 20.24
C PRO A 172 -18.81 10.20 21.58
N GLY A 173 -18.64 11.36 22.18
CA GLY A 173 -17.86 11.53 23.41
C GLY A 173 -18.38 10.77 24.63
N ASN A 174 -19.68 10.39 24.64
CA ASN A 174 -20.32 9.58 25.68
C ASN A 174 -20.39 8.09 25.34
N ALA A 175 -19.76 7.63 24.25
CA ALA A 175 -19.77 6.24 23.84
C ALA A 175 -18.37 5.65 23.75
N LEU A 176 -18.26 4.35 24.06
CA LEU A 176 -17.12 3.52 23.68
C LEU A 176 -17.43 2.87 22.35
N VAL A 177 -16.69 3.23 21.29
CA VAL A 177 -16.82 2.62 19.97
C VAL A 177 -15.82 1.50 19.83
N LEU A 178 -16.34 0.30 19.52
CA LEU A 178 -15.57 -0.93 19.33
C LEU A 178 -15.78 -1.43 17.90
N SER A 179 -14.71 -1.87 17.25
CA SER A 179 -14.73 -2.62 16.00
C SER A 179 -14.46 -4.08 16.36
N ILE A 180 -15.44 -4.96 16.16
CA ILE A 180 -15.41 -6.35 16.65
C ILE A 180 -15.48 -7.32 15.47
N ASP A 181 -14.66 -8.38 15.53
CA ASP A 181 -14.69 -9.48 14.56
C ASP A 181 -13.95 -10.71 15.08
N GLU A 182 -14.02 -11.83 14.33
CA GLU A 182 -13.33 -13.07 14.61
C GLU A 182 -12.34 -13.44 13.52
N LYS A 183 -11.09 -13.68 13.90
CA LYS A 183 -10.13 -14.36 13.05
C LYS A 183 -10.21 -15.86 13.28
N THR A 184 -10.76 -16.57 12.30
CA THR A 184 -11.18 -17.97 12.45
C THR A 184 -10.15 -18.95 11.93
N SER A 185 -10.16 -20.18 12.50
CA SER A 185 -9.38 -21.33 12.04
C SER A 185 -7.88 -21.06 11.89
N ILE A 186 -7.33 -20.28 12.80
CA ILE A 186 -5.89 -19.97 12.82
C ILE A 186 -5.14 -21.27 13.12
N GLN A 187 -4.27 -21.66 12.20
CA GLN A 187 -3.55 -22.92 12.27
C GLN A 187 -2.35 -22.82 13.21
N ALA A 188 -2.28 -23.67 14.23
CA ALA A 188 -1.05 -23.92 14.98
C ALA A 188 -0.10 -24.73 14.09
N LYS A 189 0.90 -24.07 13.53
CA LYS A 189 1.91 -24.67 12.66
C LYS A 189 3.16 -24.93 13.48
N GLY A 190 3.57 -26.19 13.59
CA GLY A 190 4.83 -26.57 14.18
C GLY A 190 5.94 -26.73 13.14
N LEU A 191 7.19 -26.67 13.56
CA LEU A 191 8.34 -26.95 12.71
C LEU A 191 8.46 -28.47 12.49
N ALA A 192 8.59 -28.89 11.23
CA ALA A 192 9.01 -30.26 10.93
C ALA A 192 10.51 -30.46 11.21
N ARG A 193 11.32 -29.41 11.00
CA ARG A 193 12.77 -29.36 11.26
C ARG A 193 13.17 -27.96 11.75
N PRO A 194 14.24 -27.83 12.56
CA PRO A 194 14.73 -26.54 13.01
C PRO A 194 15.14 -25.62 11.84
N ASP A 195 14.86 -24.33 11.96
CA ASP A 195 15.36 -23.33 11.04
C ASP A 195 16.89 -23.25 11.08
N ALA A 196 17.53 -23.09 9.91
CA ALA A 196 18.94 -22.77 9.84
C ALA A 196 19.12 -21.24 9.87
N LEU A 197 19.89 -20.75 10.84
CA LEU A 197 20.19 -19.33 10.98
C LEU A 197 21.01 -18.82 9.79
N PRO A 198 20.96 -17.51 9.46
CA PRO A 198 21.80 -16.94 8.42
C PRO A 198 23.26 -16.96 8.83
N GLU A 199 24.14 -17.28 7.86
CA GLU A 199 25.58 -17.21 7.97
C GLU A 199 26.15 -16.23 6.95
N ALA A 200 27.38 -15.79 7.12
CA ALA A 200 28.03 -14.92 6.12
C ALA A 200 28.01 -15.54 4.73
N GLY A 201 27.32 -14.89 3.78
CA GLY A 201 27.15 -15.37 2.41
C GLY A 201 26.09 -16.46 2.21
N LYS A 202 25.32 -16.79 3.25
CA LYS A 202 24.18 -17.73 3.17
C LYS A 202 22.96 -17.15 3.84
N ASP A 203 21.84 -17.16 3.13
CA ASP A 203 20.54 -16.78 3.67
C ASP A 203 20.04 -17.78 4.73
N ALA A 204 19.20 -17.31 5.65
CA ALA A 204 18.47 -18.19 6.56
C ALA A 204 17.63 -19.19 5.76
N ARG A 205 17.59 -20.42 6.19
CA ARG A 205 16.78 -21.47 5.57
C ARG A 205 15.70 -21.94 6.52
N ARG A 206 14.49 -21.95 6.03
CA ARG A 206 13.32 -22.48 6.73
C ARG A 206 12.76 -23.64 5.93
N ASP A 207 12.40 -24.72 6.65
CA ASP A 207 11.72 -25.83 6.00
C ASP A 207 10.31 -25.37 5.57
N TYR A 208 9.90 -25.76 4.38
CA TYR A 208 8.53 -25.54 3.92
C TYR A 208 7.56 -26.57 4.48
N GLU A 209 8.06 -27.69 4.98
CA GLU A 209 7.27 -28.70 5.68
C GLU A 209 6.94 -28.22 7.10
N TYR A 210 5.69 -28.33 7.48
CA TYR A 210 5.22 -27.97 8.81
C TYR A 210 4.22 -29.01 9.32
N THR A 211 4.19 -29.21 10.62
CA THR A 211 3.15 -30.02 11.27
C THR A 211 1.90 -29.17 11.52
N ARG A 212 0.74 -29.80 11.47
CA ARG A 212 -0.55 -29.16 11.79
C ARG A 212 -0.98 -29.65 13.17
N ASN A 213 -0.86 -28.77 14.15
CA ASN A 213 -1.08 -29.10 15.54
C ASN A 213 -2.48 -28.69 16.03
N GLY A 214 -3.40 -28.38 15.11
CA GLY A 214 -4.76 -27.96 15.39
C GLY A 214 -5.02 -26.49 15.06
N THR A 215 -6.18 -25.99 15.46
CA THR A 215 -6.62 -24.62 15.17
C THR A 215 -7.16 -23.92 16.41
N MET A 216 -7.10 -22.59 16.39
CA MET A 216 -7.70 -21.72 17.38
C MET A 216 -8.43 -20.55 16.69
N ASN A 217 -9.48 -20.02 17.30
CA ASN A 217 -10.11 -18.79 16.84
C ASN A 217 -9.77 -17.67 17.81
N LEU A 218 -9.67 -16.44 17.30
CA LEU A 218 -9.43 -15.23 18.07
C LEU A 218 -10.60 -14.27 17.86
N PHE A 219 -11.31 -13.94 18.92
CA PHE A 219 -12.23 -12.82 18.98
C PHE A 219 -11.45 -11.58 19.36
N ALA A 220 -11.69 -10.46 18.69
CA ALA A 220 -11.03 -9.21 19.01
C ALA A 220 -12.00 -8.02 18.90
N ALA A 221 -11.88 -7.10 19.86
CA ALA A 221 -12.58 -5.83 19.91
C ALA A 221 -11.55 -4.70 19.98
N LEU A 222 -11.44 -3.95 18.90
CA LEU A 222 -10.56 -2.80 18.77
C LEU A 222 -11.27 -1.54 19.24
N ARG A 223 -10.73 -0.84 20.25
CA ARG A 223 -11.21 0.48 20.70
C ARG A 223 -10.79 1.53 19.67
N VAL A 224 -11.76 2.12 18.99
CA VAL A 224 -11.52 3.05 17.88
C VAL A 224 -10.67 4.25 18.30
N HIS A 225 -10.95 4.84 19.47
CA HIS A 225 -10.31 6.07 19.93
C HIS A 225 -8.93 5.90 20.58
N SER A 226 -8.60 4.69 21.08
CA SER A 226 -7.29 4.42 21.69
C SER A 226 -6.42 3.49 20.89
N GLY A 227 -7.01 2.68 20.00
CA GLY A 227 -6.32 1.63 19.26
C GLY A 227 -5.98 0.39 20.09
N GLU A 228 -6.37 0.36 21.40
CA GLU A 228 -6.25 -0.82 22.24
C GLU A 228 -7.19 -1.92 21.77
N ALA A 229 -6.78 -3.17 21.91
CA ALA A 229 -7.61 -4.32 21.59
C ALA A 229 -7.88 -5.16 22.85
N HIS A 230 -9.14 -5.58 23.02
CA HIS A 230 -9.50 -6.69 23.89
C HIS A 230 -9.59 -7.96 23.04
N ALA A 231 -9.11 -9.09 23.55
CA ALA A 231 -9.10 -10.33 22.76
C ALA A 231 -9.35 -11.55 23.65
N MET A 232 -10.04 -12.52 23.09
CA MET A 232 -10.33 -13.82 23.67
C MET A 232 -10.09 -14.92 22.65
N THR A 233 -9.52 -16.05 23.05
CA THR A 233 -9.36 -17.22 22.21
C THR A 233 -10.42 -18.27 22.50
N SER A 234 -10.85 -19.01 21.45
CA SER A 234 -11.78 -20.12 21.62
C SER A 234 -11.55 -21.21 20.57
N LYS A 235 -11.79 -22.48 20.95
CA LYS A 235 -11.78 -23.62 20.01
C LYS A 235 -12.98 -23.61 19.07
N THR A 236 -14.06 -22.95 19.45
CA THR A 236 -15.28 -22.78 18.67
C THR A 236 -15.54 -21.31 18.34
N ARG A 237 -16.52 -21.07 17.45
CA ARG A 237 -16.94 -19.73 17.04
C ARG A 237 -18.46 -19.65 16.92
N ASN A 238 -19.15 -20.00 17.97
CA ASN A 238 -20.61 -19.96 18.00
C ASN A 238 -21.13 -18.72 18.74
N SER A 239 -22.46 -18.56 18.78
CA SER A 239 -23.09 -17.42 19.45
C SER A 239 -22.77 -17.34 20.95
N GLN A 240 -22.51 -18.48 21.60
CA GLN A 240 -22.17 -18.51 23.01
C GLN A 240 -20.75 -18.01 23.27
N ASP A 241 -19.79 -18.34 22.37
CA ASP A 241 -18.45 -17.79 22.43
C ASP A 241 -18.45 -16.28 22.26
N LEU A 242 -19.25 -15.79 21.29
CA LEU A 242 -19.42 -14.35 21.11
C LEU A 242 -20.03 -13.67 22.34
N ILE A 243 -21.10 -14.26 22.91
CA ILE A 243 -21.73 -13.70 24.11
C ILE A 243 -20.74 -13.66 25.29
N ARG A 244 -19.99 -14.72 25.53
CA ARG A 244 -18.93 -14.74 26.55
C ARG A 244 -17.92 -13.60 26.31
N PHE A 245 -17.50 -13.40 25.08
CA PHE A 245 -16.57 -12.32 24.72
C PHE A 245 -17.17 -10.92 24.97
N LEU A 246 -18.47 -10.74 24.67
CA LEU A 246 -19.16 -9.49 24.93
C LEU A 246 -19.35 -9.25 26.46
N ASP A 247 -19.61 -10.32 27.25
CA ASP A 247 -19.69 -10.25 28.69
C ASP A 247 -18.36 -9.85 29.31
N GLU A 248 -17.23 -10.44 28.85
CA GLU A 248 -15.88 -10.05 29.29
C GLU A 248 -15.61 -8.56 29.03
N ILE A 249 -16.03 -8.03 27.87
CA ILE A 249 -15.89 -6.61 27.56
C ILE A 249 -16.80 -5.79 28.49
N ASP A 250 -18.05 -6.21 28.67
CA ASP A 250 -19.03 -5.50 29.49
C ASP A 250 -18.54 -5.33 30.94
N GLU A 251 -17.93 -6.36 31.48
CA GLU A 251 -17.34 -6.35 32.85
C GLU A 251 -16.14 -5.39 32.94
N THR A 252 -15.32 -5.28 31.88
CA THR A 252 -14.13 -4.39 31.88
C THR A 252 -14.47 -2.92 31.75
N VAL A 253 -15.68 -2.59 31.26
CA VAL A 253 -16.11 -1.21 31.04
C VAL A 253 -16.96 -0.73 32.23
N PRO A 254 -16.46 0.16 33.08
CA PRO A 254 -17.21 0.64 34.27
C PRO A 254 -18.59 1.20 33.83
N PRO A 255 -19.64 0.89 34.58
CA PRO A 255 -20.95 1.46 34.33
C PRO A 255 -20.93 2.94 34.74
N ALA A 256 -20.57 3.81 33.79
CA ALA A 256 -20.70 5.25 33.92
C ALA A 256 -22.09 5.67 33.45
N ALA A 257 -22.74 6.60 34.18
CA ALA A 257 -24.08 7.08 33.83
C ALA A 257 -24.15 7.59 32.39
N GLY A 258 -25.02 6.97 31.59
CA GLY A 258 -25.26 7.35 30.20
C GLY A 258 -24.18 6.94 29.19
N ARG A 259 -23.14 6.20 29.57
CA ARG A 259 -22.13 5.73 28.64
C ARG A 259 -22.66 4.55 27.82
N GLN A 260 -22.65 4.71 26.49
CA GLN A 260 -23.02 3.66 25.54
C GLN A 260 -21.79 2.88 25.06
N ILE A 261 -22.01 1.65 24.66
CA ILE A 261 -21.01 0.82 23.94
C ILE A 261 -21.58 0.56 22.56
N ILE A 262 -20.88 1.04 21.53
CA ILE A 262 -21.27 0.87 20.13
C ILE A 262 -20.32 -0.15 19.52
N ALA A 263 -20.84 -1.33 19.15
CA ALA A 263 -20.09 -2.38 18.51
C ALA A 263 -20.33 -2.38 16.99
N ILE A 264 -19.29 -2.09 16.22
CA ILE A 264 -19.30 -2.21 14.77
C ILE A 264 -18.88 -3.64 14.44
N MET A 265 -19.71 -4.35 13.69
CA MET A 265 -19.57 -5.77 13.38
C MET A 265 -19.93 -6.04 11.92
N ASP A 266 -19.47 -7.16 11.39
CA ASP A 266 -19.94 -7.66 10.09
C ASP A 266 -21.30 -8.36 10.19
N ASN A 267 -21.82 -8.85 9.05
CA ASN A 267 -23.13 -9.47 8.98
C ASN A 267 -23.11 -11.00 9.26
N LEU A 268 -22.13 -11.52 9.99
CA LEU A 268 -22.06 -12.93 10.29
C LEU A 268 -23.33 -13.43 11.03
N SER A 269 -23.74 -14.65 10.77
CA SER A 269 -24.98 -15.23 11.33
C SER A 269 -24.95 -15.30 12.86
N THR A 270 -23.81 -15.49 13.48
CA THR A 270 -23.61 -15.48 14.95
C THR A 270 -23.93 -14.13 15.55
N HIS A 271 -23.60 -13.02 14.88
CA HIS A 271 -23.88 -11.66 15.32
C HIS A 271 -25.38 -11.33 15.32
N LYS A 272 -26.13 -12.03 14.51
CA LYS A 272 -27.58 -11.83 14.33
C LYS A 272 -28.43 -12.99 14.87
N SER A 273 -27.82 -13.91 15.62
CA SER A 273 -28.48 -15.07 16.18
C SER A 273 -29.59 -14.69 17.16
N LYS A 274 -30.44 -15.65 17.50
CA LYS A 274 -31.49 -15.46 18.51
C LYS A 274 -30.89 -15.19 19.90
N GLU A 275 -29.82 -15.91 20.21
CA GLU A 275 -29.07 -15.79 21.47
C GLU A 275 -28.45 -14.42 21.62
N THR A 276 -27.73 -13.96 20.58
CA THR A 276 -27.12 -12.63 20.55
C THR A 276 -28.14 -11.51 20.65
N LYS A 277 -29.29 -11.63 19.97
CA LYS A 277 -30.40 -10.68 20.11
C LYS A 277 -31.05 -10.70 21.50
N ALA A 278 -31.13 -11.85 22.14
CA ALA A 278 -31.63 -11.97 23.50
C ALA A 278 -30.67 -11.29 24.50
N TRP A 279 -29.36 -11.52 24.32
CA TRP A 279 -28.32 -10.87 25.11
C TRP A 279 -28.39 -9.34 24.99
N LEU A 280 -28.52 -8.81 23.75
CA LEU A 280 -28.60 -7.37 23.52
C LEU A 280 -29.80 -6.71 24.21
N LYS A 281 -30.93 -7.42 24.32
CA LYS A 281 -32.12 -6.91 25.05
C LYS A 281 -31.89 -6.72 26.55
N THR A 282 -31.01 -7.51 27.14
CA THR A 282 -30.64 -7.44 28.56
C THR A 282 -29.47 -6.48 28.83
N HIS A 283 -28.82 -5.98 27.77
CA HIS A 283 -27.69 -5.06 27.86
C HIS A 283 -27.98 -3.73 27.17
N PRO A 284 -28.86 -2.87 27.72
CA PRO A 284 -29.40 -1.68 27.04
C PRO A 284 -28.35 -0.59 26.74
N ARG A 285 -27.16 -0.68 27.33
CA ARG A 285 -26.03 0.22 27.03
C ARG A 285 -25.31 -0.14 25.73
N TRP A 286 -25.56 -1.33 25.16
CA TRP A 286 -24.97 -1.79 23.92
C TRP A 286 -25.85 -1.45 22.71
N ARG A 287 -25.19 -1.03 21.64
CA ARG A 287 -25.78 -0.85 20.30
C ARG A 287 -24.89 -1.52 19.26
N PHE A 288 -25.48 -2.36 18.42
CA PHE A 288 -24.77 -2.98 17.31
C PHE A 288 -24.99 -2.18 16.03
N VAL A 289 -23.91 -1.93 15.30
CA VAL A 289 -23.88 -1.28 13.99
C VAL A 289 -23.24 -2.26 13.02
N PHE A 290 -23.96 -2.59 11.95
CA PHE A 290 -23.49 -3.59 11.00
C PHE A 290 -22.93 -2.92 9.75
N THR A 291 -21.74 -3.41 9.29
CA THR A 291 -21.19 -3.01 8.00
C THR A 291 -22.12 -3.41 6.86
N PRO A 292 -22.07 -2.77 5.68
CA PRO A 292 -22.75 -3.27 4.48
C PRO A 292 -22.32 -4.71 4.17
N ASN A 293 -23.14 -5.46 3.45
CA ASN A 293 -22.79 -6.83 3.06
C ASN A 293 -21.55 -6.82 2.16
N HIS A 294 -20.68 -7.80 2.32
CA HIS A 294 -19.41 -7.90 1.58
C HIS A 294 -18.49 -6.67 1.69
N ALA A 295 -18.63 -5.90 2.78
CA ALA A 295 -17.82 -4.73 3.08
C ALA A 295 -17.05 -4.89 4.40
N SER A 296 -16.48 -6.07 4.68
CA SER A 296 -15.67 -6.35 5.87
C SER A 296 -14.45 -5.43 5.97
N TRP A 297 -13.95 -4.91 4.84
CA TRP A 297 -12.89 -3.91 4.79
C TRP A 297 -13.23 -2.60 5.53
N LEU A 298 -14.51 -2.33 5.77
CA LEU A 298 -14.97 -1.25 6.65
C LEU A 298 -14.80 -1.58 8.13
N ASN A 299 -14.57 -2.84 8.49
CA ASN A 299 -14.36 -3.23 9.89
C ASN A 299 -12.90 -2.97 10.28
N GLN A 300 -12.64 -1.94 11.09
CA GLN A 300 -11.29 -1.47 11.41
C GLN A 300 -10.44 -2.51 12.14
N VAL A 301 -11.05 -3.48 12.83
CA VAL A 301 -10.33 -4.58 13.51
C VAL A 301 -9.55 -5.46 12.53
N GLU A 302 -9.91 -5.46 11.23
CA GLU A 302 -9.13 -6.16 10.20
C GLU A 302 -7.71 -5.59 10.03
N CYS A 303 -7.52 -4.29 10.30
CA CYS A 303 -6.19 -3.70 10.35
C CYS A 303 -5.36 -4.31 11.49
N PHE A 304 -5.98 -4.53 12.65
CA PHE A 304 -5.35 -5.22 13.77
C PHE A 304 -5.01 -6.67 13.43
N PHE A 305 -5.93 -7.42 12.79
CA PHE A 305 -5.68 -8.79 12.34
C PHE A 305 -4.55 -8.88 11.31
N SER A 306 -4.41 -7.89 10.45
CA SER A 306 -3.29 -7.80 9.51
C SER A 306 -1.95 -7.65 10.22
N ILE A 307 -1.89 -6.86 11.30
CA ILE A 307 -0.66 -6.69 12.10
C ILE A 307 -0.34 -7.98 12.85
N LEU A 308 -1.32 -8.59 13.52
CA LEU A 308 -1.18 -9.89 14.18
C LEU A 308 -0.65 -10.94 13.20
N ALA A 309 -1.25 -11.04 12.03
CA ALA A 309 -0.84 -12.01 11.01
C ALA A 309 0.63 -11.85 10.63
N ARG A 310 1.09 -10.62 10.41
CA ARG A 310 2.49 -10.34 10.05
C ARG A 310 3.48 -10.52 11.21
N ARG A 311 3.08 -10.19 12.44
CA ARG A 311 3.98 -10.16 13.59
C ARG A 311 4.08 -11.49 14.32
N VAL A 312 2.99 -12.26 14.35
CA VAL A 312 2.90 -13.51 15.11
C VAL A 312 2.73 -14.71 14.20
N LEU A 313 1.76 -14.68 13.27
CA LEU A 313 1.32 -15.88 12.57
C LEU A 313 2.18 -16.23 11.35
N ALA A 314 2.70 -15.24 10.62
CA ALA A 314 3.40 -15.46 9.34
C ALA A 314 4.66 -16.34 9.51
N HIS A 315 5.34 -16.22 10.63
CA HIS A 315 6.60 -16.90 10.92
C HIS A 315 6.60 -17.60 12.28
N GLY A 316 5.46 -17.62 12.97
CA GLY A 316 5.31 -18.27 14.26
C GLY A 316 5.33 -19.80 14.14
N HIS A 317 5.83 -20.44 15.18
CA HIS A 317 5.79 -21.89 15.38
C HIS A 317 5.06 -22.16 16.69
N PHE A 318 4.11 -23.07 16.62
CA PHE A 318 3.21 -23.34 17.73
C PHE A 318 3.06 -24.83 17.89
N ASP A 319 3.48 -25.35 19.03
CA ASP A 319 3.46 -26.79 19.31
C ASP A 319 2.04 -27.29 19.59
N THR A 320 1.18 -26.41 20.08
CA THR A 320 -0.23 -26.71 20.40
C THR A 320 -1.13 -25.52 20.05
N PRO A 321 -2.46 -25.71 19.94
CA PRO A 321 -3.39 -24.59 19.83
C PRO A 321 -3.38 -23.68 21.05
N GLU A 322 -3.05 -24.20 22.22
CA GLU A 322 -2.95 -23.46 23.47
C GLU A 322 -1.73 -22.54 23.44
N ASP A 323 -0.57 -23.01 22.96
CA ASP A 323 0.61 -22.18 22.72
C ASP A 323 0.31 -21.05 21.73
N LEU A 324 -0.36 -21.36 20.59
CA LEU A 324 -0.81 -20.33 19.65
C LEU A 324 -1.70 -19.27 20.34
N ALA A 325 -2.64 -19.72 21.21
CA ALA A 325 -3.53 -18.81 21.94
C ALA A 325 -2.74 -17.89 22.86
N GLU A 326 -1.79 -18.43 23.63
CA GLU A 326 -0.93 -17.70 24.54
C GLU A 326 -0.11 -16.63 23.80
N GLN A 327 0.52 -17.00 22.68
CA GLN A 327 1.31 -16.07 21.87
C GLN A 327 0.45 -14.94 21.26
N MET A 328 -0.78 -15.25 20.82
CA MET A 328 -1.69 -14.23 20.33
C MET A 328 -2.12 -13.24 21.43
N LEU A 329 -2.45 -13.73 22.61
CA LEU A 329 -2.85 -12.88 23.74
C LEU A 329 -1.69 -12.06 24.27
N ALA A 330 -0.49 -12.63 24.39
CA ALA A 330 0.73 -11.90 24.77
C ALA A 330 1.06 -10.78 23.76
N PHE A 331 0.83 -11.02 22.47
CA PHE A 331 0.97 -9.97 21.46
C PHE A 331 -0.02 -8.82 21.68
N VAL A 332 -1.29 -9.13 21.99
CA VAL A 332 -2.32 -8.10 22.27
C VAL A 332 -1.90 -7.25 23.45
N GLU A 333 -1.48 -7.87 24.54
CA GLU A 333 -1.02 -7.19 25.76
C GLU A 333 0.17 -6.27 25.48
N THR A 334 1.20 -6.79 24.79
CA THR A 334 2.38 -6.00 24.42
C THR A 334 2.03 -4.83 23.54
N ARG A 335 1.16 -5.04 22.53
CA ARG A 335 0.73 -3.99 21.60
C ARG A 335 -0.07 -2.90 22.33
N ASN A 336 -0.89 -3.27 23.29
CA ASN A 336 -1.72 -2.32 24.03
C ASN A 336 -0.88 -1.31 24.84
N GLN A 337 0.34 -1.65 25.25
CA GLN A 337 1.26 -0.71 25.91
C GLN A 337 1.65 0.49 25.04
N THR A 338 1.62 0.34 23.72
CA THR A 338 1.97 1.38 22.75
C THR A 338 0.89 1.61 21.71
N ALA A 339 -0.36 1.26 22.05
CA ALA A 339 -1.48 1.38 21.14
C ALA A 339 -1.72 2.83 20.73
N THR A 340 -2.01 3.02 19.47
CA THR A 340 -2.44 4.28 18.89
C THR A 340 -3.63 4.04 17.97
N PRO A 341 -4.58 4.99 17.86
CA PRO A 341 -5.71 4.87 16.96
C PRO A 341 -5.27 4.68 15.50
N PHE A 342 -6.01 3.86 14.76
CA PHE A 342 -5.85 3.81 13.32
C PHE A 342 -6.45 5.06 12.69
N GLN A 343 -5.71 5.68 11.77
CA GLN A 343 -6.21 6.83 11.02
C GLN A 343 -7.19 6.35 9.96
N TRP A 344 -8.43 6.84 10.04
CA TRP A 344 -9.48 6.54 9.06
C TRP A 344 -9.72 7.77 8.19
N THR A 345 -9.70 7.61 6.86
CA THR A 345 -9.84 8.72 5.90
C THR A 345 -11.06 8.59 4.99
N TYR A 346 -11.62 7.38 4.86
CA TYR A 346 -12.77 7.13 4.01
C TYR A 346 -14.05 7.58 4.69
N THR A 347 -14.90 8.34 3.97
CA THR A 347 -16.11 8.99 4.51
C THR A 347 -17.40 8.17 4.32
N GLY A 348 -17.32 7.02 3.68
CA GLY A 348 -18.51 6.18 3.37
C GLY A 348 -19.22 6.55 2.08
N LYS A 349 -18.80 7.61 1.40
CA LYS A 349 -19.38 7.97 0.09
C LYS A 349 -18.76 7.09 -0.98
N VAL A 350 -19.59 6.55 -1.88
CA VAL A 350 -19.11 5.87 -3.08
C VAL A 350 -18.29 6.88 -3.87
N LEU A 351 -17.03 6.56 -4.14
CA LEU A 351 -16.21 7.37 -5.04
C LEU A 351 -16.94 7.34 -6.38
N GLY A 352 -17.43 8.49 -6.82
CA GLY A 352 -18.16 8.62 -8.09
C GLY A 352 -17.33 8.00 -9.21
N ALA A 353 -18.02 7.22 -10.04
CA ALA A 353 -17.45 6.57 -11.21
C ALA A 353 -16.95 7.61 -12.22
#